data_e9a93b82f704a57cd9bd5ac6198c35be
#
_entry.id   e9a93b82f704a57cd9bd5ac6198c35be
#
_cell.length_a   1.000
_cell.length_b   1.000
_cell.length_c   1.000
_cell.angle_alpha   90.00
_cell.angle_beta   90.00
_cell.angle_gamma   90.00
#
_symmetry.space_group_name_H-M   'P 1'
#
loop_
_entity.id
_entity.type
_entity.pdbx_description
1 polymer ?
#
loop_
_entity_poly.entity_id
_entity_poly.type
_entity_poly.pdbx_seq_one_letter_code
_entity_poly.pdbx_strand_id
1 'polypeptide(L)'
;VDFAVLHPTGKDYDTPQKPNALSCVLRISSKGVSATTDKNGKGSSVLLTADIEQSQELRLLANALDLPESLQSTVLLVPHHGSKTSSSTPFLDAVKPDFGIVQAGYRNRFKHPVPEVMTRYQDRQIRVIDSPHCGALMWSSSKPKEVRCHRAENQRYWHHQLPELEPNH
;
A
#
# COMPACT_ATOMS: atom_id res chain seq x y z
N VAL A 1 18.67 -4.57 -5.32
CA VAL A 1 17.48 -3.79 -4.99
C VAL A 1 17.43 -2.61 -5.91
N ASP A 2 16.28 -2.41 -6.57
CA ASP A 2 16.06 -1.29 -7.49
C ASP A 2 15.06 -0.33 -6.86
N PHE A 3 15.29 0.97 -7.04
CA PHE A 3 14.44 2.05 -6.57
C PHE A 3 13.95 2.84 -7.78
N ALA A 4 12.65 2.99 -7.93
CA ALA A 4 12.03 3.75 -9.01
C ALA A 4 11.06 4.79 -8.43
N VAL A 5 11.36 6.08 -8.61
CA VAL A 5 10.43 7.16 -8.31
C VAL A 5 9.48 7.29 -9.49
N LEU A 6 8.18 7.04 -9.26
CA LEU A 6 7.14 6.99 -10.28
C LEU A 6 6.35 8.31 -10.35
N HIS A 7 6.34 9.08 -9.28
CA HIS A 7 5.67 10.37 -9.13
C HIS A 7 6.33 11.14 -7.97
N PRO A 8 6.38 12.50 -7.99
CA PRO A 8 6.06 13.35 -9.13
C PRO A 8 7.13 13.29 -10.23
N THR A 9 6.75 13.71 -11.42
CA THR A 9 7.68 13.95 -12.55
C THR A 9 8.04 15.44 -12.63
N GLY A 10 9.06 15.81 -13.41
CA GLY A 10 9.41 17.22 -13.60
C GLY A 10 8.22 18.08 -14.03
N LYS A 11 7.33 17.55 -14.88
CA LYS A 11 6.13 18.26 -15.37
C LYS A 11 5.11 18.60 -14.28
N ASP A 12 5.11 17.88 -13.18
CA ASP A 12 4.17 18.12 -12.07
C ASP A 12 4.49 19.40 -11.29
N TYR A 13 5.69 19.94 -11.46
CA TYR A 13 6.16 21.21 -10.88
C TYR A 13 5.95 22.43 -11.76
N ASP A 14 5.53 22.25 -13.01
CA ASP A 14 5.33 23.38 -13.95
C ASP A 14 4.11 24.25 -13.58
N THR A 15 3.20 23.74 -12.78
CA THR A 15 2.02 24.45 -12.31
C THR A 15 1.82 24.27 -10.81
N PRO A 16 1.25 25.27 -10.10
CA PRO A 16 0.92 25.14 -8.69
C PRO A 16 0.00 23.96 -8.43
N GLN A 17 0.39 23.08 -7.50
CA GLN A 17 -0.35 21.88 -7.13
C GLN A 17 -0.71 21.91 -5.64
N LYS A 18 -1.75 21.14 -5.28
CA LYS A 18 -2.02 20.85 -3.86
C LYS A 18 -0.92 19.94 -3.31
N PRO A 19 -0.58 20.03 -2.00
CA PRO A 19 0.49 19.23 -1.42
C PRO A 19 0.39 17.72 -1.73
N ASN A 20 -0.80 17.12 -1.59
CA ASN A 20 -1.01 15.70 -1.85
C ASN A 20 -0.78 15.32 -3.32
N ALA A 21 -1.00 16.28 -4.24
CA ALA A 21 -0.76 16.04 -5.66
C ALA A 21 0.73 15.91 -6.03
N LEU A 22 1.63 16.31 -5.12
CA LEU A 22 3.09 16.15 -5.26
C LEU A 22 3.64 15.05 -4.34
N SER A 23 2.78 14.21 -3.78
CA SER A 23 3.19 13.08 -2.96
C SER A 23 4.10 12.13 -3.73
N CYS A 24 5.23 11.75 -3.13
CA CYS A 24 6.21 10.88 -3.76
C CYS A 24 5.69 9.43 -3.82
N VAL A 25 5.70 8.85 -5.01
CA VAL A 25 5.44 7.43 -5.22
C VAL A 25 6.75 6.73 -5.55
N LEU A 26 7.15 5.82 -4.66
CA LEU A 26 8.39 5.07 -4.77
C LEU A 26 8.10 3.57 -4.83
N ARG A 27 8.58 2.92 -5.87
CA ARG A 27 8.60 1.46 -5.96
C ARG A 27 9.99 0.94 -5.62
N ILE A 28 10.04 0.01 -4.69
CA ILE A 28 11.26 -0.69 -4.30
C ILE A 28 11.10 -2.15 -4.67
N SER A 29 12.03 -2.71 -5.45
CA SER A 29 11.97 -4.11 -5.88
C SER A 29 13.27 -4.84 -5.61
N SER A 30 13.16 -6.10 -5.16
CA SER A 30 14.30 -6.99 -5.08
C SER A 30 14.51 -7.67 -6.45
N LYS A 31 15.77 -7.83 -6.87
CA LYS A 31 16.07 -8.74 -7.98
C LYS A 31 15.78 -10.14 -7.51
N GLY A 32 14.97 -10.88 -8.26
CA GLY A 32 14.57 -12.23 -7.89
C GLY A 32 15.78 -13.15 -7.73
N VAL A 33 16.01 -13.61 -6.50
CA VAL A 33 16.78 -14.83 -6.27
C VAL A 33 15.77 -15.96 -6.18
N SER A 34 16.01 -17.10 -6.78
CA SER A 34 15.08 -18.21 -6.97
C SER A 34 14.18 -18.60 -5.78
N ALA A 35 14.58 -18.28 -4.56
CA ALA A 35 13.83 -18.56 -3.32
C ALA A 35 12.85 -17.43 -2.91
N THR A 36 12.87 -16.28 -3.57
CA THR A 36 12.10 -15.07 -3.20
C THR A 36 11.20 -14.57 -4.33
N THR A 37 11.03 -15.37 -5.36
CA THR A 37 10.16 -15.03 -6.49
C THR A 37 8.72 -15.45 -6.21
N ASP A 38 7.77 -14.65 -6.73
CA ASP A 38 6.38 -15.06 -6.82
C ASP A 38 6.21 -16.30 -7.74
N LYS A 39 4.98 -16.78 -7.91
CA LYS A 39 4.66 -17.91 -8.77
C LYS A 39 5.09 -17.72 -10.24
N ASN A 40 5.46 -16.49 -10.63
CA ASN A 40 5.84 -16.10 -11.98
C ASN A 40 7.33 -15.77 -12.12
N GLY A 41 8.14 -16.07 -11.10
CA GLY A 41 9.58 -15.80 -11.12
C GLY A 41 9.96 -14.32 -10.86
N LYS A 42 9.01 -13.48 -10.44
CA LYS A 42 9.25 -12.07 -10.14
C LYS A 42 9.76 -11.89 -8.71
N GLY A 43 10.68 -10.96 -8.54
CA GLY A 43 11.13 -10.51 -7.23
C GLY A 43 10.02 -9.75 -6.49
N SER A 44 10.07 -9.79 -5.17
CA SER A 44 9.13 -9.08 -4.31
C SER A 44 9.30 -7.57 -4.40
N SER A 45 8.24 -6.81 -4.28
CA SER A 45 8.28 -5.34 -4.34
C SER A 45 7.31 -4.68 -3.39
N VAL A 46 7.61 -3.43 -3.06
CA VAL A 46 6.77 -2.53 -2.26
C VAL A 46 6.48 -1.28 -3.07
N LEU A 47 5.24 -0.85 -3.08
CA LEU A 47 4.83 0.44 -3.61
C LEU A 47 4.44 1.37 -2.46
N LEU A 48 5.23 2.41 -2.25
CA LEU A 48 5.01 3.48 -1.28
C LEU A 48 4.35 4.64 -2.01
N THR A 49 3.15 5.03 -1.59
CA THR A 49 2.28 5.93 -2.36
C THR A 49 2.04 7.27 -1.70
N ALA A 50 2.43 7.42 -0.42
CA ALA A 50 2.10 8.60 0.38
C ALA A 50 0.61 8.98 0.24
N ASP A 51 0.28 10.25 0.07
CA ASP A 51 -1.09 10.76 0.07
C ASP A 51 -1.64 11.04 -1.33
N ILE A 52 -1.21 10.26 -2.35
CA ILE A 52 -1.79 10.40 -3.69
C ILE A 52 -3.29 10.14 -3.66
N GLU A 53 -3.99 10.81 -4.57
CA GLU A 53 -5.41 10.67 -4.79
C GLU A 53 -5.69 10.09 -6.18
N GLN A 54 -6.96 9.85 -6.53
CA GLN A 54 -7.36 9.21 -7.79
C GLN A 54 -6.77 9.89 -9.04
N SER A 55 -6.56 11.21 -9.02
CA SER A 55 -5.96 11.92 -10.14
C SER A 55 -4.51 11.51 -10.40
N GLN A 56 -3.72 11.28 -9.34
CA GLN A 56 -2.35 10.78 -9.45
C GLN A 56 -2.32 9.29 -9.78
N GLU A 57 -3.26 8.51 -9.22
CA GLU A 57 -3.42 7.09 -9.60
C GLU A 57 -3.68 6.93 -11.09
N LEU A 58 -4.57 7.74 -11.67
CA LEU A 58 -4.85 7.74 -13.11
C LEU A 58 -3.62 8.10 -13.94
N ARG A 59 -2.80 9.06 -13.48
CA ARG A 59 -1.53 9.40 -14.16
C ARG A 59 -0.54 8.25 -14.12
N LEU A 60 -0.41 7.58 -12.97
CA LEU A 60 0.44 6.38 -12.84
C LEU A 60 -0.01 5.28 -13.80
N LEU A 61 -1.32 5.06 -13.91
CA LEU A 61 -1.88 4.09 -14.86
C LEU A 61 -1.57 4.48 -16.31
N ALA A 62 -1.74 5.75 -16.68
CA ALA A 62 -1.44 6.25 -18.01
C ALA A 62 0.06 6.07 -18.35
N ASN A 63 0.96 6.37 -17.40
CA ASN A 63 2.39 6.19 -17.59
C ASN A 63 2.81 4.72 -17.64
N ALA A 64 2.00 3.82 -17.08
CA ALA A 64 2.26 2.37 -17.06
C ALA A 64 1.68 1.62 -18.26
N LEU A 65 1.01 2.30 -19.22
CA LEU A 65 0.39 1.64 -20.38
C LEU A 65 1.39 0.82 -21.18
N ASP A 66 2.61 1.33 -21.36
CA ASP A 66 3.68 0.65 -22.09
C ASP A 66 4.42 -0.42 -21.25
N LEU A 67 4.31 -0.34 -19.92
CA LEU A 67 4.94 -1.24 -18.97
C LEU A 67 3.99 -1.54 -17.79
N PRO A 68 2.92 -2.32 -18.01
CA PRO A 68 1.90 -2.59 -16.97
C PRO A 68 2.47 -3.19 -15.69
N GLU A 69 3.58 -3.91 -15.80
CA GLU A 69 4.27 -4.53 -14.67
C GLU A 69 5.01 -3.54 -13.77
N SER A 70 5.16 -2.28 -14.22
CA SER A 70 5.86 -1.23 -13.47
C SER A 70 5.17 -0.88 -12.16
N LEU A 71 3.85 -1.08 -12.05
CA LEU A 71 3.07 -0.83 -10.84
C LEU A 71 2.88 -2.07 -9.96
N GLN A 72 2.98 -3.29 -10.53
CA GLN A 72 2.74 -4.51 -9.76
C GLN A 72 3.67 -4.59 -8.55
N SER A 73 3.08 -4.84 -7.37
CA SER A 73 3.84 -4.85 -6.12
C SER A 73 3.23 -5.81 -5.11
N THR A 74 4.08 -6.54 -4.39
CA THR A 74 3.66 -7.49 -3.35
C THR A 74 2.99 -6.78 -2.19
N VAL A 75 3.51 -5.62 -1.82
CA VAL A 75 2.99 -4.78 -0.75
C VAL A 75 2.63 -3.41 -1.29
N LEU A 76 1.44 -2.94 -0.97
CA LEU A 76 0.99 -1.57 -1.23
C LEU A 76 0.83 -0.84 0.10
N LEU A 77 1.56 0.27 0.28
CA LEU A 77 1.18 1.23 1.29
C LEU A 77 -0.11 1.92 0.80
N VAL A 78 -1.19 1.75 1.56
CA VAL A 78 -2.52 2.23 1.14
C VAL A 78 -2.50 3.76 0.98
N PRO A 79 -2.81 4.27 -0.23
CA PRO A 79 -2.75 5.70 -0.50
C PRO A 79 -3.66 6.51 0.44
N HIS A 80 -3.15 7.66 0.88
CA HIS A 80 -3.89 8.66 1.66
C HIS A 80 -4.61 8.03 2.87
N HIS A 81 -3.94 7.08 3.54
CA HIS A 81 -4.44 6.38 4.73
C HIS A 81 -5.77 5.63 4.52
N GLY A 82 -6.16 5.36 3.29
CA GLY A 82 -7.47 4.79 2.94
C GLY A 82 -8.60 5.82 2.90
N SER A 83 -8.29 7.05 2.50
CA SER A 83 -9.28 8.08 2.18
C SER A 83 -10.16 7.65 1.00
N LYS A 84 -11.45 8.09 0.99
CA LYS A 84 -12.36 7.83 -0.13
C LYS A 84 -11.87 8.37 -1.47
N THR A 85 -10.95 9.35 -1.46
CA THR A 85 -10.37 9.96 -2.66
C THR A 85 -9.22 9.16 -3.26
N SER A 86 -8.89 8.01 -2.70
CA SER A 86 -7.77 7.17 -3.13
C SER A 86 -8.18 5.70 -3.33
N SER A 87 -7.22 4.86 -3.69
CA SER A 87 -7.39 3.42 -3.86
C SER A 87 -8.50 3.08 -4.87
N SER A 88 -8.44 3.72 -6.03
CA SER A 88 -9.41 3.44 -7.11
C SER A 88 -9.31 1.99 -7.60
N THR A 89 -10.45 1.44 -8.04
CA THR A 89 -10.53 0.09 -8.59
C THR A 89 -9.49 -0.17 -9.68
N PRO A 90 -9.33 0.69 -10.72
CA PRO A 90 -8.30 0.46 -11.75
C PRO A 90 -6.88 0.45 -11.20
N PHE A 91 -6.60 1.29 -10.20
CA PHE A 91 -5.28 1.33 -9.57
C PHE A 91 -4.97 0.03 -8.82
N LEU A 92 -5.90 -0.47 -8.01
CA LEU A 92 -5.75 -1.74 -7.31
C LEU A 92 -5.59 -2.91 -8.28
N ASP A 93 -6.34 -2.90 -9.40
CA ASP A 93 -6.25 -3.92 -10.44
C ASP A 93 -4.90 -3.91 -11.19
N ALA A 94 -4.24 -2.76 -11.26
CA ALA A 94 -2.90 -2.65 -11.85
C ALA A 94 -1.79 -3.04 -10.87
N VAL A 95 -1.90 -2.63 -9.60
CA VAL A 95 -0.89 -2.95 -8.57
C VAL A 95 -0.96 -4.41 -8.15
N LYS A 96 -2.14 -4.99 -8.01
CA LYS A 96 -2.41 -6.38 -7.60
C LYS A 96 -1.62 -6.82 -6.37
N PRO A 97 -1.69 -6.10 -5.25
CA PRO A 97 -0.88 -6.41 -4.09
C PRO A 97 -1.44 -7.61 -3.32
N ASP A 98 -0.56 -8.39 -2.68
CA ASP A 98 -0.96 -9.40 -1.70
C ASP A 98 -1.37 -8.75 -0.38
N PHE A 99 -0.68 -7.63 -0.02
CA PHE A 99 -0.90 -6.90 1.22
C PHE A 99 -1.14 -5.41 0.97
N GLY A 100 -2.18 -4.88 1.61
CA GLY A 100 -2.41 -3.45 1.79
C GLY A 100 -2.05 -3.03 3.21
N ILE A 101 -1.11 -2.11 3.37
CA ILE A 101 -0.71 -1.60 4.68
C ILE A 101 -1.31 -0.21 4.89
N VAL A 102 -2.18 -0.09 5.88
CA VAL A 102 -2.80 1.18 6.28
C VAL A 102 -2.02 1.80 7.42
N GLN A 103 -1.46 2.96 7.18
CA GLN A 103 -0.90 3.80 8.25
C GLN A 103 -1.96 4.80 8.71
N ALA A 104 -2.60 4.54 9.83
CA ALA A 104 -3.61 5.42 10.39
C ALA A 104 -3.45 5.54 11.90
N GLY A 105 -3.89 6.65 12.48
CA GLY A 105 -3.96 6.80 13.92
C GLY A 105 -5.16 6.05 14.50
N TYR A 106 -5.01 5.47 15.68
CA TYR A 106 -6.14 4.90 16.41
C TYR A 106 -7.21 5.99 16.65
N ARG A 107 -8.47 5.72 16.29
CA ARG A 107 -9.59 6.67 16.41
C ARG A 107 -9.29 8.04 15.78
N ASN A 108 -8.60 8.05 14.63
CA ASN A 108 -8.28 9.30 13.96
C ASN A 108 -9.56 10.07 13.58
N ARG A 109 -9.47 11.41 13.60
CA ARG A 109 -10.61 12.30 13.35
C ARG A 109 -11.21 12.17 11.94
N PHE A 110 -10.44 11.68 10.99
CA PHE A 110 -10.87 11.50 9.59
C PHE A 110 -11.59 10.17 9.36
N LYS A 111 -11.60 9.30 10.37
CA LYS A 111 -12.18 7.96 10.30
C LYS A 111 -11.56 7.11 9.16
N HIS A 112 -10.26 7.32 8.90
CA HIS A 112 -9.54 6.49 7.94
C HIS A 112 -9.03 5.19 8.60
N PRO A 113 -9.00 4.07 7.84
CA PRO A 113 -9.51 3.93 6.47
C PRO A 113 -11.04 3.93 6.42
N VAL A 114 -11.62 4.49 5.35
CA VAL A 114 -13.09 4.48 5.21
C VAL A 114 -13.60 3.11 4.74
N PRO A 115 -14.78 2.66 5.21
CA PRO A 115 -15.31 1.32 4.87
C PRO A 115 -15.40 1.06 3.37
N GLU A 116 -15.85 2.05 2.59
CA GLU A 116 -15.95 1.93 1.13
C GLU A 116 -14.62 1.55 0.46
N VAL A 117 -13.52 2.12 0.93
CA VAL A 117 -12.19 1.78 0.43
C VAL A 117 -11.80 0.37 0.86
N MET A 118 -12.07 -0.01 2.11
CA MET A 118 -11.78 -1.36 2.60
C MET A 118 -12.52 -2.44 1.81
N THR A 119 -13.77 -2.20 1.42
CA THR A 119 -14.52 -3.09 0.54
C THR A 119 -13.79 -3.34 -0.78
N ARG A 120 -13.20 -2.31 -1.40
CA ARG A 120 -12.43 -2.48 -2.65
C ARG A 120 -11.24 -3.43 -2.50
N TYR A 121 -10.58 -3.43 -1.33
CA TYR A 121 -9.50 -4.37 -1.01
C TYR A 121 -10.04 -5.78 -0.75
N GLN A 122 -11.15 -5.90 -0.01
CA GLN A 122 -11.80 -7.18 0.28
C GLN A 122 -12.27 -7.89 -1.00
N ASP A 123 -12.94 -7.18 -1.91
CA ASP A 123 -13.40 -7.71 -3.20
C ASP A 123 -12.27 -8.29 -4.04
N ARG A 124 -11.03 -7.85 -3.79
CA ARG A 124 -9.81 -8.32 -4.47
C ARG A 124 -9.00 -9.30 -3.66
N GLN A 125 -9.53 -9.73 -2.52
CA GLN A 125 -8.83 -10.64 -1.59
C GLN A 125 -7.45 -10.12 -1.16
N ILE A 126 -7.27 -8.80 -1.15
CA ILE A 126 -6.05 -8.14 -0.66
C ILE A 126 -6.11 -8.14 0.87
N ARG A 127 -5.12 -8.73 1.51
CA ARG A 127 -5.02 -8.74 2.97
C ARG A 127 -4.62 -7.36 3.48
N VAL A 128 -5.54 -6.68 4.16
CA VAL A 128 -5.27 -5.37 4.77
C VAL A 128 -4.80 -5.52 6.21
N ILE A 129 -3.73 -4.79 6.55
CA ILE A 129 -3.15 -4.74 7.89
C ILE A 129 -2.95 -3.26 8.25
N ASP A 130 -3.40 -2.86 9.43
CA ASP A 130 -3.32 -1.48 9.87
C ASP A 130 -2.37 -1.27 11.06
N SER A 131 -1.84 -0.06 11.18
CA SER A 131 -0.93 0.30 12.25
C SER A 131 -1.57 0.35 13.64
N PRO A 132 -2.86 0.71 13.84
CA PRO A 132 -3.51 0.64 15.14
C PRO A 132 -3.47 -0.76 15.78
N HIS A 133 -3.76 -1.79 15.01
CA HIS A 133 -3.77 -3.18 15.49
C HIS A 133 -2.37 -3.79 15.53
N CYS A 134 -1.58 -3.58 14.50
CA CYS A 134 -0.27 -4.19 14.33
C CYS A 134 0.85 -3.50 15.13
N GLY A 135 0.76 -2.19 15.35
CA GLY A 135 1.88 -1.36 15.82
C GLY A 135 2.89 -1.15 14.68
N ALA A 136 4.16 -1.41 14.93
CA ALA A 136 5.15 -1.46 13.86
C ALA A 136 4.94 -2.72 13.02
N LEU A 137 4.85 -2.52 11.70
CA LEU A 137 4.80 -3.60 10.73
C LEU A 137 6.20 -3.86 10.15
N MET A 138 6.53 -5.12 10.03
CA MET A 138 7.76 -5.56 9.40
C MET A 138 7.44 -6.52 8.26
N TRP A 139 7.94 -6.21 7.07
CA TRP A 139 7.89 -7.07 5.91
C TRP A 139 9.29 -7.23 5.31
N SER A 140 9.58 -8.38 4.77
CA SER A 140 10.88 -8.67 4.15
C SER A 140 10.69 -9.35 2.81
N SER A 141 11.46 -8.92 1.81
CA SER A 141 11.49 -9.55 0.50
C SER A 141 11.97 -11.01 0.52
N SER A 142 12.69 -11.42 1.56
CA SER A 142 13.09 -12.82 1.78
C SER A 142 11.96 -13.73 2.26
N LYS A 143 10.88 -13.12 2.80
CA LYS A 143 9.66 -13.80 3.26
C LYS A 143 8.42 -13.05 2.77
N PRO A 144 8.19 -13.00 1.46
CA PRO A 144 7.23 -12.10 0.84
C PRO A 144 5.78 -12.33 1.25
N LYS A 145 5.46 -13.51 1.79
CA LYS A 145 4.11 -13.88 2.25
C LYS A 145 3.84 -13.58 3.71
N GLU A 146 4.84 -13.05 4.44
CA GLU A 146 4.75 -12.77 5.88
C GLU A 146 4.78 -11.27 6.14
N VAL A 147 3.82 -10.80 6.94
CA VAL A 147 3.89 -9.50 7.61
C VAL A 147 3.86 -9.75 9.10
N ARG A 148 4.83 -9.22 9.81
CA ARG A 148 4.96 -9.34 11.26
C ARG A 148 4.45 -8.09 11.94
N CYS A 149 3.70 -8.29 13.01
CA CYS A 149 3.10 -7.23 13.81
C CYS A 149 3.78 -7.14 15.17
N HIS A 150 4.47 -6.04 15.42
CA HIS A 150 5.20 -5.87 16.69
C HIS A 150 4.28 -6.00 17.90
N ARG A 151 3.07 -5.45 17.84
CA ARG A 151 2.12 -5.49 18.95
C ARG A 151 1.66 -6.91 19.28
N ALA A 152 1.47 -7.75 18.26
CA ALA A 152 1.09 -9.16 18.47
C ALA A 152 2.24 -9.99 19.05
N GLU A 153 3.47 -9.73 18.60
CA GLU A 153 4.66 -10.48 19.04
C GLU A 153 5.18 -10.05 20.42
N ASN A 154 4.92 -8.80 20.82
CA ASN A 154 5.44 -8.19 22.05
C ASN A 154 4.31 -7.66 22.94
N GLN A 155 3.19 -8.37 23.00
CA GLN A 155 2.06 -7.96 23.81
C GLN A 155 2.46 -7.95 25.31
N ARG A 156 2.06 -6.85 25.99
CA ARG A 156 2.27 -6.67 27.43
C ARG A 156 0.95 -6.37 28.10
N TYR A 157 0.81 -6.64 29.41
CA TYR A 157 -0.42 -6.51 30.17
C TYR A 157 -1.00 -5.09 30.20
N TRP A 158 -0.17 -4.06 29.96
CA TRP A 158 -0.62 -2.66 29.89
C TRP A 158 -0.96 -2.18 28.47
N HIS A 159 -0.77 -3.02 27.45
CA HIS A 159 -1.16 -2.65 26.09
C HIS A 159 -2.68 -2.68 25.98
N HIS A 160 -3.23 -1.57 25.46
CA HIS A 160 -4.66 -1.54 25.14
C HIS A 160 -4.97 -2.60 24.06
N GLN A 161 -5.94 -3.46 24.38
CA GLN A 161 -6.44 -4.44 23.41
C GLN A 161 -7.49 -3.75 22.55
N LEU A 162 -7.24 -3.68 21.27
CA LEU A 162 -8.24 -3.23 20.31
C LEU A 162 -9.22 -4.38 20.05
N PRO A 163 -10.53 -4.09 19.85
CA PRO A 163 -11.46 -5.10 19.36
C PRO A 163 -10.91 -5.70 18.07
N GLU A 164 -10.98 -7.01 17.94
CA GLU A 164 -10.66 -7.66 16.67
C GLU A 164 -11.55 -7.07 15.58
N LEU A 165 -10.97 -6.82 14.40
CA LEU A 165 -11.76 -6.51 13.22
C LEU A 165 -12.57 -7.78 12.93
N GLU A 166 -13.89 -7.74 13.21
CA GLU A 166 -14.74 -8.88 12.87
C GLU A 166 -14.55 -9.18 11.38
N PRO A 167 -14.25 -10.44 11.01
CA PRO A 167 -14.29 -10.83 9.63
C PRO A 167 -15.75 -10.65 9.19
N ASN A 168 -16.00 -9.64 8.36
CA ASN A 168 -17.31 -9.49 7.75
C ASN A 168 -17.62 -10.77 6.98
N HIS A 169 -18.65 -11.47 7.45
CA HIS A 169 -19.25 -12.64 6.81
C HIS A 169 -19.86 -12.29 5.46
#